data_40afaae21dd6620550f3f0e08968985a
#
_entry.id   40afaae21dd6620550f3f0e08968985a
#
_cell.length_a   1.000
_cell.length_b   1.000
_cell.length_c   1.000
_cell.angle_alpha   90.00
_cell.angle_beta   90.00
_cell.angle_gamma   90.00
#
_symmetry.space_group_name_H-M   'P 1'
#
loop_
_entity.id
_entity.type
_entity.pdbx_description
1 polymer ?
#
loop_
_entity_poly.entity_id
_entity_poly.type
_entity_poly.pdbx_seq_one_letter_code
_entity_poly.pdbx_strand_id
1 'polypeptide(L)'
;YSTIHKEFNITTERTWRELNGEPCVDMTPEETEKKQICCSRSFGEMIKTLDGLTKAIATFTTIAARKLRKQNSCASAISVFIQSNRFRNDMEQYSNSAIRIMEESTADTSMLLNAAIKALESIFRHGISYKRAGVILSGIVNDTLVQPSLFISQDKRERRNNLMKIIDTINASSATHDTIHIASYEPVS
;
A
#
# COMPACT_ATOMS: atom_id res chain seq x y z
N TYR A 1 -2.59 -28.82 30.69
CA TYR A 1 -2.94 -27.40 30.46
C TYR A 1 -1.97 -26.48 31.23
N SER A 2 -1.79 -26.64 32.51
CA SER A 2 -1.01 -25.70 33.34
C SER A 2 0.49 -25.63 33.02
N THR A 3 1.08 -26.70 32.48
CA THR A 3 2.51 -26.78 32.19
C THR A 3 2.88 -26.00 30.93
N ILE A 4 2.07 -26.12 29.84
CA ILE A 4 2.32 -25.39 28.56
C ILE A 4 2.15 -23.89 28.75
N HIS A 5 1.14 -23.47 29.53
CA HIS A 5 0.91 -22.06 29.83
C HIS A 5 2.01 -21.42 30.68
N LYS A 6 2.65 -22.23 31.57
CA LYS A 6 3.75 -21.76 32.45
C LYS A 6 5.09 -21.69 31.75
N GLU A 7 5.36 -22.57 30.81
CA GLU A 7 6.66 -22.69 30.14
C GLU A 7 6.70 -21.97 28.76
N PHE A 8 5.54 -21.80 28.14
CA PHE A 8 5.42 -21.20 26.80
C PHE A 8 4.42 -20.02 26.78
N ASN A 9 4.43 -19.30 25.71
CA ASN A 9 3.51 -18.15 25.54
C ASN A 9 2.10 -18.63 25.10
N ILE A 10 1.13 -17.73 25.19
CA ILE A 10 -0.27 -17.96 24.83
C ILE A 10 -0.43 -18.43 23.36
N THR A 11 0.46 -18.04 22.47
CA THR A 11 0.43 -18.44 21.05
C THR A 11 0.71 -19.95 20.93
N THR A 12 1.70 -20.45 21.66
CA THR A 12 2.03 -21.90 21.69
C THR A 12 0.89 -22.70 22.28
N GLU A 13 0.25 -22.20 23.34
CA GLU A 13 -0.93 -22.85 23.93
C GLU A 13 -2.08 -22.95 22.92
N ARG A 14 -2.38 -21.87 22.21
CA ARG A 14 -3.42 -21.86 21.17
C ARG A 14 -3.09 -22.86 20.05
N THR A 15 -1.86 -22.85 19.54
CA THR A 15 -1.44 -23.82 18.52
C THR A 15 -1.60 -25.28 19.02
N TRP A 16 -1.25 -25.55 20.27
CA TRP A 16 -1.44 -26.88 20.83
C TRP A 16 -2.93 -27.28 20.92
N ARG A 17 -3.82 -26.35 21.31
CA ARG A 17 -5.27 -26.59 21.34
C ARG A 17 -5.82 -26.85 19.93
N GLU A 18 -5.42 -26.06 18.96
CA GLU A 18 -5.84 -26.22 17.55
C GLU A 18 -5.40 -27.54 16.96
N LEU A 19 -4.18 -28.01 17.30
CA LEU A 19 -3.71 -29.36 16.93
C LEU A 19 -4.52 -30.49 17.58
N ASN A 20 -5.14 -30.23 18.74
CA ASN A 20 -6.05 -31.16 19.41
C ASN A 20 -7.53 -30.99 18.99
N GLY A 21 -7.80 -30.16 17.95
CA GLY A 21 -9.14 -29.98 17.41
C GLY A 21 -10.00 -28.95 18.13
N GLU A 22 -9.42 -28.15 19.03
CA GLU A 22 -10.11 -27.07 19.73
C GLU A 22 -9.87 -25.76 18.96
N PRO A 23 -10.89 -25.16 18.29
CA PRO A 23 -10.71 -23.88 17.61
C PRO A 23 -10.44 -22.77 18.63
N CYS A 24 -9.30 -22.08 18.52
CA CYS A 24 -8.90 -20.99 19.42
C CYS A 24 -9.13 -19.59 18.84
N VAL A 25 -9.40 -19.51 17.56
CA VAL A 25 -9.69 -18.25 16.85
C VAL A 25 -11.01 -18.42 16.11
N ASP A 26 -12.01 -17.64 16.48
CA ASP A 26 -13.26 -17.59 15.73
C ASP A 26 -13.00 -16.94 14.37
N MET A 27 -13.35 -17.65 13.30
CA MET A 27 -13.38 -17.08 11.97
C MET A 27 -14.61 -16.16 11.89
N THR A 28 -14.43 -14.88 12.19
CA THR A 28 -15.47 -13.89 11.95
C THR A 28 -15.57 -13.66 10.44
N PRO A 29 -16.74 -13.90 9.82
CA PRO A 29 -16.92 -13.66 8.38
C PRO A 29 -16.98 -12.18 8.02
N GLU A 30 -16.96 -11.27 8.99
CA GLU A 30 -16.93 -9.84 8.75
C GLU A 30 -15.56 -9.40 8.25
N GLU A 31 -15.52 -8.92 7.00
CA GLU A 31 -14.36 -8.19 6.47
C GLU A 31 -14.16 -6.91 7.31
N THR A 32 -13.33 -6.98 8.33
CA THR A 32 -12.94 -5.79 9.09
C THR A 32 -12.24 -4.80 8.17
N GLU A 33 -12.63 -3.53 8.23
CA GLU A 33 -11.98 -2.45 7.47
C GLU A 33 -10.47 -2.44 7.73
N LYS A 34 -9.71 -2.43 6.65
CA LYS A 34 -8.24 -2.45 6.74
C LYS A 34 -7.74 -1.13 7.28
N LYS A 35 -7.04 -1.17 8.40
CA LYS A 35 -6.40 0.01 9.01
C LYS A 35 -5.14 0.47 8.26
N GLN A 36 -4.56 -0.41 7.44
CA GLN A 36 -3.43 -0.13 6.56
C GLN A 36 -3.55 -0.95 5.27
N ILE A 37 -3.12 -0.36 4.17
CA ILE A 37 -3.04 -1.02 2.87
C ILE A 37 -1.59 -1.01 2.41
N CYS A 38 -0.97 -2.19 2.33
CA CYS A 38 0.37 -2.37 1.80
C CYS A 38 0.33 -2.99 0.41
N CYS A 39 1.07 -2.40 -0.54
CA CYS A 39 1.33 -2.96 -1.85
C CYS A 39 2.84 -2.94 -2.10
N SER A 40 3.45 -4.12 -2.24
CA SER A 40 4.88 -4.25 -2.49
C SER A 40 5.19 -5.49 -3.31
N ARG A 41 6.32 -5.46 -4.03
CA ARG A 41 6.86 -6.63 -4.73
C ARG A 41 8.39 -6.68 -4.62
N SER A 42 8.90 -7.90 -4.69
CA SER A 42 10.31 -8.15 -5.01
C SER A 42 10.44 -8.27 -6.53
N PHE A 43 11.43 -7.59 -7.09
CA PHE A 43 11.67 -7.57 -8.52
C PHE A 43 12.42 -8.83 -8.97
N GLY A 44 12.08 -9.38 -10.13
CA GLY A 44 12.85 -10.46 -10.77
C GLY A 44 14.28 -9.99 -11.03
N GLU A 45 14.41 -8.92 -11.79
CA GLU A 45 15.67 -8.19 -11.99
C GLU A 45 15.74 -6.98 -11.06
N MET A 46 16.94 -6.70 -10.52
CA MET A 46 17.14 -5.58 -9.61
C MET A 46 17.09 -4.25 -10.37
N ILE A 47 16.33 -3.30 -9.84
CA ILE A 47 16.21 -1.96 -10.40
C ILE A 47 17.31 -1.07 -9.84
N LYS A 48 17.98 -0.31 -10.72
CA LYS A 48 19.10 0.60 -10.37
C LYS A 48 18.77 2.07 -10.64
N THR A 49 17.69 2.34 -11.37
CA THR A 49 17.34 3.69 -11.83
C THR A 49 16.14 4.24 -11.04
N LEU A 50 16.13 5.55 -10.84
CA LEU A 50 14.99 6.23 -10.23
C LEU A 50 13.73 6.07 -11.08
N ASP A 51 13.84 6.17 -12.41
CA ASP A 51 12.72 6.00 -13.34
C ASP A 51 12.07 4.61 -13.20
N GLY A 52 12.86 3.54 -13.15
CA GLY A 52 12.33 2.19 -12.96
C GLY A 52 11.61 2.01 -11.62
N LEU A 53 12.16 2.60 -10.53
CA LEU A 53 11.47 2.60 -9.23
C LEU A 53 10.21 3.46 -9.26
N THR A 54 10.22 4.59 -9.94
CA THR A 54 9.05 5.48 -10.07
C THR A 54 7.89 4.75 -10.74
N LYS A 55 8.15 4.01 -11.84
CA LYS A 55 7.15 3.18 -12.52
C LYS A 55 6.58 2.12 -11.59
N ALA A 56 7.42 1.41 -10.85
CA ALA A 56 6.98 0.40 -9.90
C ALA A 56 6.13 1.01 -8.76
N ILE A 57 6.58 2.12 -8.18
CA ILE A 57 5.84 2.84 -7.12
C ILE A 57 4.52 3.39 -7.64
N ALA A 58 4.46 3.89 -8.88
CA ALA A 58 3.22 4.34 -9.51
C ALA A 58 2.20 3.19 -9.62
N THR A 59 2.64 2.01 -10.05
CA THR A 59 1.82 0.80 -10.11
C THR A 59 1.29 0.42 -8.71
N PHE A 60 2.16 0.35 -7.71
CA PHE A 60 1.77 -0.04 -6.35
C PHE A 60 0.81 0.99 -5.72
N THR A 61 1.04 2.29 -5.97
CA THR A 61 0.16 3.36 -5.50
C THR A 61 -1.22 3.26 -6.13
N THR A 62 -1.31 3.01 -7.43
CA THR A 62 -2.57 2.84 -8.15
C THR A 62 -3.37 1.66 -7.59
N ILE A 63 -2.72 0.50 -7.37
CA ILE A 63 -3.35 -0.68 -6.77
C ILE A 63 -3.81 -0.39 -5.34
N ALA A 64 -2.99 0.30 -4.54
CA ALA A 64 -3.33 0.65 -3.16
C ALA A 64 -4.52 1.63 -3.10
N ALA A 65 -4.53 2.65 -3.95
CA ALA A 65 -5.61 3.63 -4.05
C ALA A 65 -6.94 2.98 -4.48
N ARG A 66 -6.92 2.03 -5.44
CA ARG A 66 -8.10 1.25 -5.82
C ARG A 66 -8.66 0.43 -4.65
N LYS A 67 -7.78 -0.24 -3.88
CA LYS A 67 -8.19 -1.00 -2.69
C LYS A 67 -8.81 -0.08 -1.63
N LEU A 68 -8.27 1.14 -1.47
CA LEU A 68 -8.78 2.15 -0.55
C LEU A 68 -10.20 2.58 -0.95
N ARG A 69 -10.42 2.92 -2.23
CA ARG A 69 -11.75 3.28 -2.75
C ARG A 69 -12.76 2.13 -2.69
N LYS A 70 -12.30 0.88 -2.90
CA LYS A 70 -13.19 -0.30 -2.80
C LYS A 70 -13.81 -0.45 -1.40
N GLN A 71 -13.12 0.01 -0.34
CA GLN A 71 -13.65 0.02 1.03
C GLN A 71 -14.21 1.40 1.46
N ASN A 72 -14.49 2.32 0.51
CA ASN A 72 -15.01 3.66 0.75
C ASN A 72 -14.20 4.45 1.80
N SER A 73 -12.87 4.41 1.69
CA SER A 73 -11.98 5.01 2.68
C SER A 73 -10.97 5.95 2.03
N CYS A 74 -10.44 6.86 2.84
CA CYS A 74 -9.37 7.79 2.50
C CYS A 74 -8.16 7.54 3.41
N ALA A 75 -6.95 7.83 2.93
CA ALA A 75 -5.72 7.74 3.71
C ALA A 75 -5.16 9.12 3.98
N SER A 76 -4.64 9.34 5.18
CA SER A 76 -3.97 10.58 5.59
C SER A 76 -2.46 10.54 5.41
N ALA A 77 -1.86 9.37 5.18
CA ALA A 77 -0.43 9.24 4.99
C ALA A 77 -0.08 8.12 4.00
N ILE A 78 1.00 8.33 3.25
CA ILE A 78 1.64 7.34 2.40
C ILE A 78 3.10 7.18 2.80
N SER A 79 3.54 5.94 2.98
CA SER A 79 4.95 5.57 3.18
C SER A 79 5.45 4.81 1.97
N VAL A 80 6.65 5.16 1.51
CA VAL A 80 7.37 4.44 0.46
C VAL A 80 8.61 3.83 1.05
N PHE A 81 8.90 2.59 0.70
CA PHE A 81 10.14 1.92 1.09
C PHE A 81 10.81 1.25 -0.09
N ILE A 82 12.14 1.20 -0.03
CA ILE A 82 13.01 0.54 -1.01
C ILE A 82 14.09 -0.24 -0.29
N GLN A 83 14.45 -1.42 -0.81
CA GLN A 83 15.41 -2.33 -0.19
C GLN A 83 16.28 -3.02 -1.23
N SER A 84 17.58 -3.15 -0.93
CA SER A 84 18.49 -4.04 -1.66
C SER A 84 18.22 -5.52 -1.30
N ASN A 85 18.97 -6.43 -1.90
CA ASN A 85 18.82 -7.86 -1.59
C ASN A 85 19.57 -8.21 -0.29
N ARG A 86 18.85 -8.48 0.78
CA ARG A 86 19.39 -8.84 2.11
C ARG A 86 20.25 -10.12 2.13
N PHE A 87 20.06 -10.99 1.14
CA PHE A 87 20.71 -12.30 1.10
C PHE A 87 22.00 -12.28 0.28
N ARG A 88 22.36 -11.14 -0.30
CA ARG A 88 23.57 -10.96 -1.11
C ARG A 88 24.57 -10.10 -0.36
N ASN A 89 25.56 -10.78 0.27
CA ASN A 89 26.62 -10.11 1.03
C ASN A 89 27.71 -9.47 0.12
N ASP A 90 27.66 -9.79 -1.17
CA ASP A 90 28.55 -9.24 -2.21
C ASP A 90 28.08 -7.90 -2.77
N MET A 91 26.97 -7.36 -2.24
CA MET A 91 26.38 -6.11 -2.69
C MET A 91 26.17 -5.14 -1.53
N GLU A 92 26.20 -3.85 -1.84
CA GLU A 92 25.89 -2.81 -0.84
C GLU A 92 24.46 -2.98 -0.30
N GLN A 93 24.37 -3.08 1.03
CA GLN A 93 23.11 -3.24 1.73
C GLN A 93 22.48 -1.88 1.97
N TYR A 94 21.24 -1.72 1.51
CA TYR A 94 20.47 -0.50 1.69
C TYR A 94 19.01 -0.81 1.95
N SER A 95 18.45 -0.19 2.98
CA SER A 95 17.03 -0.24 3.29
C SER A 95 16.61 1.10 3.86
N ASN A 96 15.66 1.75 3.24
CA ASN A 96 15.15 3.04 3.71
C ASN A 96 13.67 3.18 3.41
N SER A 97 13.01 4.06 4.17
CA SER A 97 11.61 4.41 3.99
C SER A 97 11.37 5.89 4.29
N ALA A 98 10.44 6.51 3.61
CA ALA A 98 9.96 7.85 3.90
C ALA A 98 8.43 7.88 3.93
N ILE A 99 7.91 8.66 4.87
CA ILE A 99 6.47 8.92 5.00
C ILE A 99 6.15 10.35 4.55
N ARG A 100 5.01 10.51 3.90
CA ARG A 100 4.40 11.80 3.59
C ARG A 100 3.00 11.84 4.15
N ILE A 101 2.74 12.85 4.97
CA ILE A 101 1.41 13.13 5.52
C ILE A 101 0.70 14.04 4.51
N MET A 102 -0.55 13.72 4.22
CA MET A 102 -1.40 14.50 3.34
C MET A 102 -2.06 15.61 4.14
N GLU A 103 -2.25 16.78 3.54
CA GLU A 103 -2.98 17.89 4.17
C GLU A 103 -4.45 17.53 4.44
N GLU A 104 -5.01 16.71 3.58
CA GLU A 104 -6.36 16.15 3.70
C GLU A 104 -6.32 14.66 3.37
N SER A 105 -7.09 13.85 4.12
CA SER A 105 -7.24 12.43 3.80
C SER A 105 -7.86 12.27 2.42
N THR A 106 -7.24 11.46 1.57
CA THR A 106 -7.62 11.34 0.16
C THR A 106 -7.56 9.89 -0.33
N ALA A 107 -8.40 9.60 -1.33
CA ALA A 107 -8.33 8.37 -2.14
C ALA A 107 -7.98 8.68 -3.62
N ASP A 108 -7.63 9.93 -3.93
CA ASP A 108 -7.22 10.37 -5.25
C ASP A 108 -5.84 9.78 -5.59
N THR A 109 -5.79 8.98 -6.65
CA THR A 109 -4.56 8.30 -7.07
C THR A 109 -3.46 9.30 -7.45
N SER A 110 -3.80 10.44 -8.07
CA SER A 110 -2.82 11.44 -8.51
C SER A 110 -2.17 12.14 -7.32
N MET A 111 -2.96 12.46 -6.29
CA MET A 111 -2.42 13.08 -5.07
C MET A 111 -1.50 12.11 -4.32
N LEU A 112 -1.95 10.86 -4.15
CA LEU A 112 -1.15 9.81 -3.51
C LEU A 112 0.13 9.52 -4.30
N LEU A 113 0.06 9.51 -5.62
CA LEU A 113 1.22 9.28 -6.48
C LEU A 113 2.26 10.41 -6.36
N ASN A 114 1.81 11.67 -6.40
CA ASN A 114 2.71 12.81 -6.23
C ASN A 114 3.43 12.78 -4.87
N ALA A 115 2.72 12.40 -3.80
CA ALA A 115 3.32 12.24 -2.48
C ALA A 115 4.30 11.05 -2.42
N ALA A 116 3.95 9.93 -3.08
CA ALA A 116 4.81 8.75 -3.17
C ALA A 116 6.12 9.04 -3.93
N ILE A 117 6.04 9.75 -5.06
CA ILE A 117 7.22 10.13 -5.85
C ILE A 117 8.17 11.02 -5.01
N LYS A 118 7.64 12.04 -4.35
CA LYS A 118 8.45 12.90 -3.46
C LYS A 118 9.07 12.12 -2.29
N ALA A 119 8.37 11.11 -1.77
CA ALA A 119 8.94 10.22 -0.75
C ALA A 119 10.06 9.35 -1.33
N LEU A 120 9.84 8.76 -2.52
CA LEU A 120 10.85 7.94 -3.21
C LEU A 120 12.13 8.75 -3.49
N GLU A 121 12.00 9.95 -4.04
CA GLU A 121 13.14 10.84 -4.34
C GLU A 121 13.98 11.14 -3.10
N SER A 122 13.35 11.29 -1.93
CA SER A 122 14.06 11.59 -0.68
C SER A 122 14.90 10.42 -0.14
N ILE A 123 14.61 9.19 -0.56
CA ILE A 123 15.30 7.98 -0.08
C ILE A 123 16.12 7.28 -1.16
N PHE A 124 15.98 7.67 -2.42
CA PHE A 124 16.73 7.07 -3.51
C PHE A 124 18.23 7.36 -3.40
N ARG A 125 19.07 6.36 -3.68
CA ARG A 125 20.52 6.50 -3.79
C ARG A 125 21.01 5.90 -5.11
N HIS A 126 21.85 6.64 -5.81
CA HIS A 126 22.53 6.14 -6.99
C HIS A 126 23.51 5.02 -6.64
N GLY A 127 23.68 4.07 -7.56
CA GLY A 127 24.64 2.95 -7.39
C GLY A 127 24.05 1.73 -6.67
N ILE A 128 22.95 1.87 -5.95
CA ILE A 128 22.29 0.76 -5.26
C ILE A 128 21.44 -0.07 -6.24
N SER A 129 21.49 -1.39 -6.07
CA SER A 129 20.62 -2.33 -6.78
C SER A 129 19.46 -2.74 -5.89
N TYR A 130 18.25 -2.25 -6.23
CA TYR A 130 17.04 -2.45 -5.43
C TYR A 130 16.35 -3.76 -5.81
N LYS A 131 16.10 -4.61 -4.83
CA LYS A 131 15.40 -5.90 -4.98
C LYS A 131 13.95 -5.84 -4.64
N ARG A 132 13.55 -4.90 -3.75
CA ARG A 132 12.16 -4.75 -3.29
C ARG A 132 11.79 -3.29 -3.11
N ALA A 133 10.56 -2.97 -3.50
CA ALA A 133 9.95 -1.68 -3.20
C ALA A 133 8.47 -1.85 -2.86
N GLY A 134 7.89 -0.85 -2.22
CA GLY A 134 6.47 -0.85 -1.92
C GLY A 134 5.96 0.45 -1.33
N VAL A 135 4.65 0.52 -1.24
CA VAL A 135 3.91 1.61 -0.61
C VAL A 135 3.01 1.09 0.50
N ILE A 136 2.82 1.90 1.53
CA ILE A 136 1.89 1.63 2.63
C ILE A 136 1.02 2.87 2.80
N LEU A 137 -0.30 2.70 2.66
CA LEU A 137 -1.28 3.71 3.03
C LEU A 137 -1.67 3.51 4.49
N SER A 138 -1.69 4.58 5.26
CA SER A 138 -2.01 4.58 6.70
C SER A 138 -2.87 5.78 7.08
N GLY A 139 -3.37 5.78 8.33
CA GLY A 139 -4.34 6.76 8.78
C GLY A 139 -5.62 6.66 7.95
N ILE A 140 -6.10 5.42 7.75
CA ILE A 140 -7.29 5.14 6.95
C ILE A 140 -8.52 5.49 7.77
N VAL A 141 -9.38 6.31 7.16
CA VAL A 141 -10.68 6.73 7.70
C VAL A 141 -11.75 6.54 6.63
N ASN A 142 -12.99 6.34 7.05
CA ASN A 142 -14.12 6.30 6.13
C ASN A 142 -14.25 7.64 5.39
N ASP A 143 -14.57 7.63 4.10
CA ASP A 143 -14.65 8.83 3.26
C ASP A 143 -15.76 9.81 3.71
N THR A 144 -16.79 9.32 4.39
CA THR A 144 -17.86 10.13 4.97
C THR A 144 -17.43 10.92 6.21
N LEU A 145 -16.34 10.48 6.87
CA LEU A 145 -15.80 11.10 8.08
C LEU A 145 -14.67 12.10 7.79
N VAL A 146 -14.29 12.24 6.54
CA VAL A 146 -13.21 13.18 6.15
C VAL A 146 -13.72 14.60 6.26
N GLN A 147 -13.13 15.38 7.19
CA GLN A 147 -13.42 16.79 7.33
C GLN A 147 -12.81 17.55 6.12
N PRO A 148 -13.64 18.25 5.31
CA PRO A 148 -13.13 19.03 4.18
C PRO A 148 -12.20 20.14 4.65
N SER A 149 -11.09 20.33 3.94
CA SER A 149 -10.25 21.50 4.14
C SER A 149 -11.00 22.78 3.68
N LEU A 150 -10.95 23.81 4.49
CA LEU A 150 -11.53 25.13 4.13
C LEU A 150 -10.90 25.75 2.88
N PHE A 151 -9.72 25.30 2.49
CA PHE A 151 -8.95 25.84 1.36
C PHE A 151 -9.16 25.10 0.04
N ILE A 152 -9.82 23.93 0.05
CA ILE A 152 -10.11 23.16 -1.16
C ILE A 152 -11.60 23.26 -1.45
N SER A 153 -11.97 23.80 -2.62
CA SER A 153 -13.38 23.90 -3.00
C SER A 153 -14.00 22.50 -3.11
N GLN A 154 -15.18 22.33 -2.52
CA GLN A 154 -15.93 21.07 -2.49
C GLN A 154 -16.18 20.52 -3.90
N ASP A 155 -16.46 21.40 -4.88
CA ASP A 155 -16.64 21.04 -6.29
C ASP A 155 -15.43 20.34 -6.90
N LYS A 156 -14.21 20.79 -6.58
CA LYS A 156 -12.97 20.14 -7.09
C LYS A 156 -12.79 18.75 -6.53
N ARG A 157 -13.14 18.53 -5.25
CA ARG A 157 -13.08 17.24 -4.59
C ARG A 157 -14.09 16.28 -5.20
N GLU A 158 -15.34 16.68 -5.36
CA GLU A 158 -16.40 15.87 -5.95
C GLU A 158 -16.06 15.46 -7.40
N ARG A 159 -15.58 16.40 -8.21
CA ARG A 159 -15.14 16.11 -9.58
C ARG A 159 -14.03 15.06 -9.62
N ARG A 160 -13.03 15.15 -8.74
CA ARG A 160 -11.93 14.16 -8.64
C ARG A 160 -12.46 12.80 -8.20
N ASN A 161 -13.30 12.74 -7.17
CA ASN A 161 -13.89 11.50 -6.71
C ASN A 161 -14.74 10.83 -7.80
N ASN A 162 -15.54 11.60 -8.54
CA ASN A 162 -16.33 11.10 -9.65
C ASN A 162 -15.43 10.59 -10.79
N LEU A 163 -14.36 11.29 -11.12
CA LEU A 163 -13.38 10.85 -12.13
C LEU A 163 -12.76 9.50 -11.72
N MET A 164 -12.33 9.35 -10.46
CA MET A 164 -11.74 8.09 -9.98
C MET A 164 -12.75 6.93 -10.01
N LYS A 165 -14.01 7.18 -9.66
CA LYS A 165 -15.09 6.18 -9.77
C LYS A 165 -15.33 5.73 -11.21
N ILE A 166 -15.34 6.67 -12.16
CA ILE A 166 -15.50 6.36 -13.59
C ILE A 166 -14.31 5.52 -14.09
N ILE A 167 -13.08 5.90 -13.76
CA ILE A 167 -11.88 5.13 -14.11
C ILE A 167 -11.95 3.71 -13.54
N ASP A 168 -12.31 3.57 -12.27
CA ASP A 168 -12.43 2.27 -11.64
C ASP A 168 -13.53 1.40 -12.29
N THR A 169 -14.66 2.01 -12.69
CA THR A 169 -15.76 1.32 -13.38
C THR A 169 -15.31 0.82 -14.76
N ILE A 170 -14.63 1.66 -15.55
CA ILE A 170 -14.10 1.27 -16.86
C ILE A 170 -13.09 0.14 -16.73
N ASN A 171 -12.17 0.26 -15.77
CA ASN A 171 -11.16 -0.78 -15.54
C ASN A 171 -11.75 -2.10 -15.00
N ALA A 172 -12.85 -2.03 -14.23
CA ALA A 172 -13.56 -3.22 -13.75
C ALA A 172 -14.34 -3.94 -14.85
N SER A 173 -14.83 -3.22 -15.87
CA SER A 173 -15.55 -3.81 -17.01
C SER A 173 -14.63 -4.41 -18.07
N SER A 174 -13.35 -4.15 -18.02
CA SER A 174 -12.35 -4.66 -18.96
C SER A 174 -11.93 -6.09 -18.62
N ALA A 175 -12.11 -7.02 -19.57
CA ALA A 175 -11.80 -8.44 -19.34
C ALA A 175 -10.30 -8.77 -19.28
N THR A 176 -9.43 -7.89 -19.71
CA THR A 176 -8.02 -8.22 -19.97
C THR A 176 -6.97 -7.47 -19.16
N HIS A 177 -7.17 -6.27 -18.74
CA HIS A 177 -6.31 -5.45 -17.83
C HIS A 177 -6.88 -4.04 -17.73
N ASP A 178 -6.35 -3.26 -16.82
CA ASP A 178 -6.73 -1.85 -16.68
C ASP A 178 -6.59 -1.11 -18.01
N THR A 179 -7.69 -0.61 -18.56
CA THR A 179 -7.75 0.08 -19.86
C THR A 179 -7.29 1.52 -19.74
N ILE A 180 -7.54 2.15 -18.59
CA ILE A 180 -7.14 3.53 -18.31
C ILE A 180 -6.08 3.53 -17.22
N HIS A 181 -4.92 4.11 -17.54
CA HIS A 181 -3.79 4.24 -16.62
C HIS A 181 -3.41 5.70 -16.41
N ILE A 182 -2.86 6.01 -15.25
CA ILE A 182 -2.17 7.27 -15.03
C ILE A 182 -0.85 7.21 -15.80
N ALA A 183 -0.43 8.31 -16.41
CA ALA A 183 0.70 8.39 -17.34
C ALA A 183 2.05 7.82 -16.83
N SER A 184 2.21 7.65 -15.51
CA SER A 184 3.40 7.04 -14.91
C SER A 184 3.27 5.52 -14.66
N TYR A 185 2.15 4.92 -15.07
CA TYR A 185 1.88 3.49 -14.86
C TYR A 185 2.38 2.68 -16.05
N GLU A 186 3.24 1.70 -15.80
CA GLU A 186 3.51 0.61 -16.73
C GLU A 186 3.16 -0.72 -16.03
N PRO A 187 2.37 -1.61 -16.66
CA PRO A 187 2.08 -2.90 -16.06
C PRO A 187 3.39 -3.68 -15.89
N VAL A 188 3.66 -4.12 -14.67
CA VAL A 188 4.81 -5.00 -14.39
C VAL A 188 4.43 -6.40 -14.84
N SER A 189 5.06 -6.87 -15.91
CA SER A 189 4.97 -8.25 -16.43
C SER A 189 5.52 -9.27 -15.45
#